data_d85be68df0756d7157d8593ba47a0029
#
_entry.id   d85be68df0756d7157d8593ba47a0029
#
_cell.length_a   1.000
_cell.length_b   1.000
_cell.length_c   1.000
_cell.angle_alpha   90.00
_cell.angle_beta   90.00
_cell.angle_gamma   90.00
#
_symmetry.space_group_name_H-M   'P 1'
#
loop_
_entity.id
_entity.type
_entity.pdbx_description
1 polymer ?
#
loop_
_entity_poly.entity_id
_entity_poly.type
_entity_poly.pdbx_seq_one_letter_code
_entity_poly.pdbx_strand_id
1 'polypeptide(L)'
;MKYLPLLALATLASALPEKRATPYGIDVSSYQPTVDWTTVKNNGVSFVYIKATEGTTYISPSFSNQYIGATDAGLIRGGYHFAHPDLSTGATQADYFLAHGGGWSADGITLPGALDIEYNPSGSECYGLTAASMVSWIKSFSDTYETATGRYPVIYTTTDWWTTCTGNSAAFGTTNPLWIAIYSSAVGTLPAGWQYETFWQYADSGTNPGDADLFNGDAAGLSRMALGS
;
A
#
# COMPACT_ATOMS: atom_id res chain seq x y z
N MET A 1 51.92 -42.67 32.99
CA MET A 1 50.78 -41.80 33.10
C MET A 1 50.42 -41.36 31.69
N LYS A 2 49.33 -41.87 31.13
CA LYS A 2 48.88 -41.54 29.77
C LYS A 2 47.72 -40.51 29.91
N TYR A 3 47.89 -39.30 29.38
CA TYR A 3 46.85 -38.30 29.34
C TYR A 3 45.96 -38.55 28.10
N LEU A 4 44.67 -38.77 28.30
CA LEU A 4 43.64 -38.77 27.26
C LEU A 4 43.15 -37.33 27.06
N PRO A 5 43.07 -36.81 25.84
CA PRO A 5 42.44 -35.52 25.61
C PRO A 5 40.91 -35.66 25.63
N LEU A 6 40.22 -34.80 26.38
CA LEU A 6 38.77 -34.64 26.37
C LEU A 6 38.39 -33.90 25.08
N LEU A 7 37.66 -34.57 24.18
CA LEU A 7 37.00 -33.91 23.04
C LEU A 7 35.72 -33.24 23.56
N ALA A 8 35.69 -31.92 23.54
CA ALA A 8 34.47 -31.16 23.77
C ALA A 8 33.60 -31.18 22.50
N LEU A 9 32.45 -31.86 22.56
CA LEU A 9 31.43 -31.77 21.51
C LEU A 9 30.74 -30.42 21.65
N ALA A 10 30.96 -29.50 20.68
CA ALA A 10 30.17 -28.30 20.54
C ALA A 10 28.83 -28.66 19.86
N THR A 11 27.75 -28.61 20.61
CA THR A 11 26.37 -28.73 20.04
C THR A 11 26.03 -27.44 19.34
N LEU A 12 25.97 -27.46 18.02
CA LEU A 12 25.35 -26.39 17.21
C LEU A 12 23.85 -26.45 17.46
N ALA A 13 23.33 -25.57 18.30
CA ALA A 13 21.91 -25.31 18.40
C ALA A 13 21.52 -24.57 17.14
N SER A 14 20.84 -25.26 16.20
CA SER A 14 20.15 -24.61 15.10
C SER A 14 18.92 -23.88 15.67
N ALA A 15 19.02 -22.54 15.77
CA ALA A 15 17.85 -21.71 16.06
C ALA A 15 16.85 -21.91 14.92
N LEU A 16 15.67 -22.40 15.25
CA LEU A 16 14.55 -22.41 14.32
C LEU A 16 14.29 -20.96 13.89
N PRO A 17 14.01 -20.69 12.60
CA PRO A 17 13.68 -19.34 12.18
C PRO A 17 12.44 -18.89 12.96
N GLU A 18 12.60 -17.87 13.78
CA GLU A 18 11.50 -17.23 14.47
C GLU A 18 10.54 -16.69 13.42
N LYS A 19 9.25 -17.07 13.49
CA LYS A 19 8.21 -16.56 12.57
C LYS A 19 8.15 -15.05 12.80
N ARG A 20 8.77 -14.27 11.89
CA ARG A 20 8.77 -12.82 11.98
C ARG A 20 7.35 -12.31 11.93
N ALA A 21 7.01 -11.39 12.82
CA ALA A 21 5.68 -10.80 12.85
C ALA A 21 5.41 -10.07 11.53
N THR A 22 4.23 -10.31 10.95
CA THR A 22 3.74 -9.58 9.78
C THR A 22 3.61 -8.10 10.15
N PRO A 23 4.20 -7.16 9.38
CA PRO A 23 4.04 -5.74 9.65
C PRO A 23 2.57 -5.33 9.58
N TYR A 24 2.12 -4.70 10.65
CA TYR A 24 0.79 -4.14 10.79
C TYR A 24 0.81 -2.68 10.34
N GLY A 25 -0.19 -2.25 9.59
CA GLY A 25 -0.37 -0.90 9.09
C GLY A 25 -1.76 -0.36 9.29
N ILE A 26 -1.92 0.89 8.94
CA ILE A 26 -3.22 1.56 8.83
C ILE A 26 -3.24 2.42 7.57
N ASP A 27 -4.45 2.80 7.13
CA ASP A 27 -4.60 3.92 6.23
C ASP A 27 -5.56 4.96 6.81
N VAL A 28 -5.28 6.24 6.50
CA VAL A 28 -6.00 7.39 7.06
C VAL A 28 -6.26 8.45 6.01
N SER A 29 -7.27 9.28 6.29
CA SER A 29 -7.65 10.41 5.45
C SER A 29 -8.05 11.62 6.30
N SER A 30 -8.72 12.60 5.71
CA SER A 30 -9.32 13.71 6.44
C SER A 30 -10.47 13.32 7.36
N TYR A 31 -10.96 12.08 7.28
CA TYR A 31 -11.91 11.52 8.26
C TYR A 31 -11.27 11.28 9.63
N GLN A 32 -9.94 11.19 9.71
CA GLN A 32 -9.15 11.15 10.93
C GLN A 32 -8.34 12.45 11.07
N PRO A 33 -8.97 13.61 11.33
CA PRO A 33 -8.29 14.91 11.27
C PRO A 33 -7.18 15.08 12.31
N THR A 34 -7.25 14.30 13.39
CA THR A 34 -6.25 14.26 14.46
C THR A 34 -5.89 12.82 14.77
N VAL A 35 -4.61 12.49 14.69
CA VAL A 35 -4.04 11.17 14.98
C VAL A 35 -2.97 11.29 16.05
N ASP A 36 -3.10 10.52 17.13
CA ASP A 36 -2.02 10.34 18.11
C ASP A 36 -1.01 9.30 17.59
N TRP A 37 -0.03 9.78 16.84
CA TRP A 37 0.99 8.93 16.22
C TRP A 37 1.86 8.18 17.22
N THR A 38 2.03 8.71 18.43
CA THR A 38 2.76 8.02 19.51
C THR A 38 1.98 6.78 19.95
N THR A 39 0.68 6.93 20.18
CA THR A 39 -0.19 5.79 20.50
C THR A 39 -0.26 4.79 19.33
N VAL A 40 -0.40 5.25 18.09
CA VAL A 40 -0.40 4.38 16.89
C VAL A 40 0.88 3.54 16.83
N LYS A 41 2.04 4.17 17.01
CA LYS A 41 3.34 3.47 17.04
C LYS A 41 3.44 2.47 18.18
N ASN A 42 3.01 2.84 19.37
CA ASN A 42 3.05 1.97 20.56
C ASN A 42 2.11 0.76 20.42
N ASN A 43 1.05 0.87 19.62
CA ASN A 43 0.16 -0.23 19.27
C ASN A 43 0.76 -1.19 18.22
N GLY A 44 2.02 -0.97 17.81
CA GLY A 44 2.76 -1.87 16.93
C GLY A 44 2.59 -1.58 15.43
N VAL A 45 1.97 -0.47 15.06
CA VAL A 45 1.87 -0.05 13.66
C VAL A 45 3.28 0.23 13.11
N SER A 46 3.55 -0.31 11.93
CA SER A 46 4.84 -0.23 11.24
C SER A 46 4.80 0.70 10.03
N PHE A 47 3.65 0.79 9.36
CA PHE A 47 3.48 1.62 8.17
C PHE A 47 2.09 2.26 8.10
N VAL A 48 1.97 3.31 7.27
CA VAL A 48 0.71 4.00 7.02
C VAL A 48 0.62 4.50 5.58
N TYR A 49 -0.56 4.34 4.97
CA TYR A 49 -0.95 5.09 3.78
C TYR A 49 -1.86 6.26 4.16
N ILE A 50 -1.64 7.42 3.53
CA ILE A 50 -2.32 8.67 3.88
C ILE A 50 -2.92 9.30 2.62
N LYS A 51 -4.23 9.59 2.63
CA LYS A 51 -4.88 10.27 1.50
C LYS A 51 -4.22 11.61 1.23
N ALA A 52 -3.64 11.74 0.05
CA ALA A 52 -3.03 12.99 -0.40
C ALA A 52 -3.98 13.78 -1.29
N THR A 53 -4.54 13.14 -2.31
CA THR A 53 -5.36 13.81 -3.33
C THR A 53 -6.55 12.96 -3.76
N GLU A 54 -7.52 13.62 -4.43
CA GLU A 54 -8.66 12.98 -5.08
C GLU A 54 -8.98 13.73 -6.38
N GLY A 55 -9.13 13.02 -7.49
CA GLY A 55 -9.28 13.61 -8.82
C GLY A 55 -8.19 14.64 -9.12
N THR A 56 -8.53 15.81 -9.61
CA THR A 56 -7.58 16.89 -9.91
C THR A 56 -7.90 18.19 -9.17
N THR A 57 -8.78 18.15 -8.17
CA THR A 57 -9.27 19.36 -7.49
C THR A 57 -9.23 19.28 -5.97
N TYR A 58 -9.05 18.08 -5.40
CA TYR A 58 -9.01 17.91 -3.96
C TYR A 58 -7.59 17.55 -3.48
N ILE A 59 -7.11 18.29 -2.50
CA ILE A 59 -5.94 18.01 -1.69
C ILE A 59 -6.41 17.78 -0.26
N SER A 60 -6.04 16.66 0.35
CA SER A 60 -6.44 16.37 1.72
C SER A 60 -5.89 17.42 2.68
N PRO A 61 -6.75 18.13 3.43
CA PRO A 61 -6.30 19.16 4.37
C PRO A 61 -5.50 18.57 5.54
N SER A 62 -5.62 17.27 5.79
CA SER A 62 -4.90 16.57 6.86
C SER A 62 -3.56 15.97 6.40
N PHE A 63 -3.31 15.87 5.09
CA PHE A 63 -2.18 15.12 4.55
C PHE A 63 -0.84 15.53 5.16
N SER A 64 -0.51 16.83 5.11
CA SER A 64 0.79 17.31 5.59
C SER A 64 1.00 17.02 7.08
N ASN A 65 0.00 17.25 7.91
CA ASN A 65 0.08 16.98 9.35
C ASN A 65 0.20 15.50 9.65
N GLN A 66 -0.58 14.67 8.96
CA GLN A 66 -0.54 13.21 9.11
C GLN A 66 0.80 12.64 8.63
N TYR A 67 1.31 13.10 7.48
CA TYR A 67 2.55 12.63 6.90
C TYR A 67 3.78 12.98 7.77
N ILE A 68 3.84 14.21 8.27
CA ILE A 68 4.89 14.65 9.19
C ILE A 68 4.79 13.87 10.51
N GLY A 69 3.59 13.79 11.11
CA GLY A 69 3.40 13.08 12.38
C GLY A 69 3.76 11.60 12.29
N ALA A 70 3.40 10.91 11.21
CA ALA A 70 3.79 9.53 10.96
C ALA A 70 5.32 9.38 10.82
N THR A 71 5.96 10.33 10.11
CA THR A 71 7.43 10.37 9.97
C THR A 71 8.12 10.55 11.33
N ASP A 72 7.66 11.50 12.12
CA ASP A 72 8.22 11.81 13.45
C ASP A 72 8.06 10.64 14.43
N ALA A 73 6.98 9.85 14.29
CA ALA A 73 6.77 8.63 15.04
C ALA A 73 7.61 7.43 14.53
N GLY A 74 8.37 7.59 13.44
CA GLY A 74 9.21 6.53 12.87
C GLY A 74 8.41 5.44 12.16
N LEU A 75 7.30 5.81 11.53
CA LEU A 75 6.54 4.92 10.65
C LEU A 75 7.06 5.01 9.22
N ILE A 76 7.01 3.89 8.50
CA ILE A 76 7.12 3.88 7.04
C ILE A 76 5.80 4.39 6.49
N ARG A 77 5.81 5.38 5.59
CA ARG A 77 4.59 6.06 5.12
C ARG A 77 4.58 6.24 3.61
N GLY A 78 3.37 6.28 3.04
CA GLY A 78 3.11 6.62 1.65
C GLY A 78 1.86 7.47 1.49
N GLY A 79 1.74 8.16 0.37
CA GLY A 79 0.51 8.84 -0.02
C GLY A 79 -0.39 7.93 -0.85
N TYR A 80 -1.70 8.17 -0.84
CA TYR A 80 -2.60 7.57 -1.82
C TYR A 80 -3.47 8.62 -2.52
N HIS A 81 -3.88 8.29 -3.73
CA HIS A 81 -4.72 9.10 -4.60
C HIS A 81 -6.03 8.38 -4.86
N PHE A 82 -7.16 8.98 -4.49
CA PHE A 82 -8.48 8.48 -4.84
C PHE A 82 -8.83 8.91 -6.28
N ALA A 83 -9.06 7.93 -7.14
CA ALA A 83 -9.23 8.14 -8.56
C ALA A 83 -10.66 8.54 -8.94
N HIS A 84 -10.78 9.44 -9.91
CA HIS A 84 -12.02 9.78 -10.61
C HIS A 84 -11.83 9.63 -12.12
N PRO A 85 -11.88 8.39 -12.66
CA PRO A 85 -11.65 8.14 -14.08
C PRO A 85 -12.57 8.87 -15.06
N ASP A 86 -13.75 9.30 -14.60
CA ASP A 86 -14.73 10.07 -15.37
C ASP A 86 -14.38 11.57 -15.49
N LEU A 87 -13.49 12.10 -14.64
CA LEU A 87 -13.22 13.53 -14.58
C LEU A 87 -12.00 13.98 -15.38
N SER A 88 -10.99 13.11 -15.51
CA SER A 88 -9.77 13.44 -16.25
C SER A 88 -8.97 12.17 -16.61
N THR A 89 -7.91 12.31 -17.40
CA THR A 89 -7.06 11.19 -17.80
C THR A 89 -6.24 10.65 -16.62
N GLY A 90 -5.83 9.39 -16.69
CA GLY A 90 -4.94 8.78 -15.69
C GLY A 90 -3.63 9.56 -15.52
N ALA A 91 -3.01 9.98 -16.64
CA ALA A 91 -1.80 10.80 -16.63
C ALA A 91 -2.00 12.11 -15.86
N THR A 92 -3.10 12.83 -16.12
CA THR A 92 -3.40 14.11 -15.44
C THR A 92 -3.55 13.91 -13.93
N GLN A 93 -4.20 12.82 -13.50
CA GLN A 93 -4.37 12.53 -12.07
C GLN A 93 -3.06 12.06 -11.42
N ALA A 94 -2.22 11.32 -12.15
CA ALA A 94 -0.88 10.94 -11.67
C ALA A 94 0.02 12.18 -11.47
N ASP A 95 0.04 13.11 -12.43
CA ASP A 95 0.78 14.38 -12.32
C ASP A 95 0.28 15.22 -11.13
N TYR A 96 -1.05 15.28 -10.94
CA TYR A 96 -1.64 15.99 -9.80
C TYR A 96 -1.24 15.35 -8.47
N PHE A 97 -1.30 14.03 -8.37
CA PHE A 97 -0.87 13.29 -7.20
C PHE A 97 0.62 13.52 -6.88
N LEU A 98 1.49 13.42 -7.88
CA LEU A 98 2.93 13.66 -7.74
C LEU A 98 3.24 15.08 -7.24
N ALA A 99 2.51 16.08 -7.72
CA ALA A 99 2.66 17.46 -7.29
C ALA A 99 2.21 17.73 -5.84
N HIS A 100 1.41 16.82 -5.24
CA HIS A 100 0.73 17.05 -3.97
C HIS A 100 0.93 15.91 -2.95
N GLY A 101 2.08 15.23 -3.00
CA GLY A 101 2.47 14.27 -1.95
C GLY A 101 2.57 12.82 -2.42
N GLY A 102 2.34 12.53 -3.71
CA GLY A 102 2.45 11.19 -4.28
C GLY A 102 3.88 10.73 -4.58
N GLY A 103 4.89 11.59 -4.42
CA GLY A 103 6.27 11.28 -4.78
C GLY A 103 6.85 10.12 -3.97
N TRP A 104 7.86 9.46 -4.55
CA TRP A 104 8.64 8.42 -3.90
C TRP A 104 10.13 8.78 -3.88
N SER A 105 10.83 8.34 -2.83
CA SER A 105 12.29 8.43 -2.72
C SER A 105 12.85 7.18 -2.04
N ALA A 106 14.05 6.76 -2.46
CA ALA A 106 14.75 5.59 -1.92
C ALA A 106 15.39 5.90 -0.53
N ASP A 107 14.59 6.37 0.40
CA ASP A 107 15.03 6.81 1.74
C ASP A 107 14.78 5.76 2.84
N GLY A 108 14.17 4.64 2.49
CA GLY A 108 13.86 3.53 3.40
C GLY A 108 12.63 3.76 4.29
N ILE A 109 11.97 4.91 4.13
CA ILE A 109 10.77 5.27 4.90
C ILE A 109 9.61 5.75 4.02
N THR A 110 9.82 5.94 2.72
CA THR A 110 8.77 6.35 1.77
C THR A 110 8.33 5.15 0.93
N LEU A 111 7.05 4.75 1.07
CA LEU A 111 6.43 3.75 0.21
C LEU A 111 6.12 4.34 -1.17
N PRO A 112 6.13 3.54 -2.25
CA PRO A 112 5.55 3.97 -3.51
C PRO A 112 4.11 4.46 -3.29
N GLY A 113 3.74 5.54 -3.98
CA GLY A 113 2.38 6.06 -3.90
C GLY A 113 1.34 5.03 -4.34
N ALA A 114 0.14 5.11 -3.81
CA ALA A 114 -0.94 4.19 -4.15
C ALA A 114 -2.01 4.88 -5.02
N LEU A 115 -2.43 4.18 -6.06
CA LEU A 115 -3.63 4.47 -6.82
C LEU A 115 -4.79 3.74 -6.16
N ASP A 116 -5.70 4.47 -5.55
CA ASP A 116 -6.95 3.98 -5.00
C ASP A 116 -8.00 4.06 -6.12
N ILE A 117 -8.32 2.88 -6.68
CA ILE A 117 -9.27 2.72 -7.79
C ILE A 117 -10.35 1.72 -7.40
N GLU A 118 -11.52 2.24 -7.07
CA GLU A 118 -12.62 1.51 -6.47
C GLU A 118 -13.99 2.07 -6.89
N TYR A 119 -15.05 1.70 -6.18
CA TYR A 119 -16.44 2.11 -6.44
C TYR A 119 -16.59 3.64 -6.50
N ASN A 120 -17.29 4.10 -7.53
CA ASN A 120 -17.63 5.53 -7.62
C ASN A 120 -18.63 5.91 -6.51
N PRO A 121 -18.28 6.80 -5.59
CA PRO A 121 -19.14 7.17 -4.48
C PRO A 121 -20.36 8.02 -4.92
N SER A 122 -20.36 8.56 -6.13
CA SER A 122 -21.32 9.56 -6.58
C SER A 122 -22.00 9.24 -7.90
N GLY A 123 -21.75 8.07 -8.50
CA GLY A 123 -22.27 7.75 -9.83
C GLY A 123 -22.25 6.27 -10.18
N SER A 124 -22.13 5.98 -11.47
CA SER A 124 -22.01 4.59 -11.94
C SER A 124 -20.77 3.94 -11.39
N GLU A 125 -20.87 2.71 -10.92
CA GLU A 125 -19.82 1.95 -10.25
C GLU A 125 -18.45 2.01 -10.96
N CYS A 126 -18.45 1.87 -12.29
CA CYS A 126 -17.25 1.92 -13.14
C CYS A 126 -17.05 3.30 -13.79
N TYR A 127 -17.54 4.39 -13.19
CA TYR A 127 -17.37 5.76 -13.71
C TYR A 127 -17.90 5.98 -15.14
N GLY A 128 -18.81 5.14 -15.58
CA GLY A 128 -19.32 5.17 -16.95
C GLY A 128 -18.35 4.68 -18.03
N LEU A 129 -17.20 4.12 -17.65
CA LEU A 129 -16.21 3.59 -18.57
C LEU A 129 -16.48 2.13 -18.92
N THR A 130 -16.09 1.73 -20.13
CA THR A 130 -15.99 0.32 -20.48
C THR A 130 -14.76 -0.31 -19.80
N ALA A 131 -14.74 -1.63 -19.64
CA ALA A 131 -13.59 -2.33 -19.07
C ALA A 131 -12.26 -2.01 -19.79
N ALA A 132 -12.27 -1.97 -21.11
CA ALA A 132 -11.09 -1.62 -21.90
C ALA A 132 -10.64 -0.16 -21.67
N SER A 133 -11.57 0.77 -21.54
CA SER A 133 -11.26 2.17 -21.23
C SER A 133 -10.72 2.33 -19.82
N MET A 134 -11.27 1.58 -18.86
CA MET A 134 -10.79 1.58 -17.48
C MET A 134 -9.35 1.05 -17.39
N VAL A 135 -9.05 -0.09 -18.03
CA VAL A 135 -7.69 -0.64 -18.11
C VAL A 135 -6.71 0.35 -18.74
N SER A 136 -7.12 1.03 -19.82
CA SER A 136 -6.29 2.06 -20.46
C SER A 136 -6.06 3.26 -19.55
N TRP A 137 -7.05 3.65 -18.77
CA TRP A 137 -6.97 4.74 -17.80
C TRP A 137 -5.97 4.40 -16.67
N ILE A 138 -6.13 3.22 -16.06
CA ILE A 138 -5.23 2.73 -15.00
C ILE A 138 -3.78 2.64 -15.52
N LYS A 139 -3.61 2.13 -16.75
CA LYS A 139 -2.29 2.07 -17.37
C LYS A 139 -1.67 3.45 -17.57
N SER A 140 -2.46 4.43 -18.02
CA SER A 140 -1.99 5.81 -18.20
C SER A 140 -1.54 6.44 -16.86
N PHE A 141 -2.25 6.22 -15.77
CA PHE A 141 -1.82 6.64 -14.43
C PHE A 141 -0.51 5.95 -14.02
N SER A 142 -0.47 4.64 -14.14
CA SER A 142 0.63 3.79 -13.70
C SER A 142 1.94 4.11 -14.45
N ASP A 143 1.88 4.23 -15.77
CA ASP A 143 3.04 4.55 -16.61
C ASP A 143 3.57 5.98 -16.32
N THR A 144 2.68 6.95 -16.12
CA THR A 144 3.07 8.33 -15.79
C THR A 144 3.76 8.39 -14.43
N TYR A 145 3.20 7.70 -13.43
CA TYR A 145 3.79 7.62 -12.11
C TYR A 145 5.17 6.94 -12.14
N GLU A 146 5.28 5.80 -12.84
CA GLU A 146 6.53 5.06 -13.01
C GLU A 146 7.60 5.89 -13.71
N THR A 147 7.25 6.58 -14.78
CA THR A 147 8.17 7.46 -15.52
C THR A 147 8.76 8.56 -14.62
N ALA A 148 7.95 9.12 -13.72
CA ALA A 148 8.39 10.20 -12.84
C ALA A 148 9.20 9.71 -11.63
N THR A 149 8.91 8.52 -11.11
CA THR A 149 9.48 8.03 -9.84
C THR A 149 10.45 6.86 -10.01
N GLY A 150 10.44 6.18 -11.15
CA GLY A 150 11.13 4.90 -11.36
C GLY A 150 10.47 3.72 -10.63
N ARG A 151 9.25 3.89 -10.12
CA ARG A 151 8.49 2.86 -9.39
C ARG A 151 7.06 2.80 -9.89
N TYR A 152 6.54 1.61 -10.10
CA TYR A 152 5.10 1.45 -10.31
C TYR A 152 4.32 1.80 -9.04
N PRO A 153 3.18 2.49 -9.14
CA PRO A 153 2.33 2.75 -7.99
C PRO A 153 1.73 1.45 -7.48
N VAL A 154 1.44 1.39 -6.19
CA VAL A 154 0.59 0.37 -5.60
C VAL A 154 -0.82 0.55 -6.14
N ILE A 155 -1.54 -0.52 -6.47
CA ILE A 155 -2.96 -0.45 -6.85
C ILE A 155 -3.79 -0.97 -5.66
N TYR A 156 -4.62 -0.06 -5.09
CA TYR A 156 -5.66 -0.43 -4.14
C TYR A 156 -6.98 -0.64 -4.88
N THR A 157 -7.65 -1.75 -4.58
CA THR A 157 -8.94 -2.12 -5.16
C THR A 157 -9.61 -3.26 -4.38
N THR A 158 -10.83 -3.64 -4.77
CA THR A 158 -11.48 -4.89 -4.37
C THR A 158 -11.51 -5.88 -5.54
N THR A 159 -11.57 -7.18 -5.25
CA THR A 159 -11.69 -8.22 -6.29
C THR A 159 -12.97 -8.08 -7.11
N ASP A 160 -14.06 -7.69 -6.47
CA ASP A 160 -15.36 -7.51 -7.11
C ASP A 160 -15.34 -6.33 -8.08
N TRP A 161 -14.89 -5.15 -7.61
CA TRP A 161 -14.79 -3.99 -8.48
C TRP A 161 -13.84 -4.23 -9.66
N TRP A 162 -12.69 -4.83 -9.40
CA TRP A 162 -11.71 -5.12 -10.45
C TRP A 162 -12.29 -6.04 -11.53
N THR A 163 -13.03 -7.07 -11.10
CA THR A 163 -13.68 -8.00 -12.03
C THR A 163 -14.73 -7.30 -12.86
N THR A 164 -15.59 -6.49 -12.22
CA THR A 164 -16.69 -5.77 -12.88
C THR A 164 -16.17 -4.68 -13.81
N CYS A 165 -15.24 -3.85 -13.34
CA CYS A 165 -14.89 -2.61 -14.03
C CYS A 165 -13.69 -2.73 -14.97
N THR A 166 -12.88 -3.79 -14.84
CA THR A 166 -11.72 -4.04 -15.73
C THR A 166 -11.88 -5.31 -16.58
N GLY A 167 -12.95 -6.08 -16.37
CA GLY A 167 -13.08 -7.42 -16.94
C GLY A 167 -12.09 -8.40 -16.36
N ASN A 168 -11.69 -8.21 -15.12
CA ASN A 168 -10.64 -8.98 -14.42
C ASN A 168 -9.30 -8.98 -15.18
N SER A 169 -8.83 -7.79 -15.55
CA SER A 169 -7.59 -7.62 -16.32
C SER A 169 -6.37 -8.13 -15.56
N ALA A 170 -5.53 -8.93 -16.23
CA ALA A 170 -4.25 -9.41 -15.70
C ALA A 170 -3.06 -8.48 -16.02
N ALA A 171 -3.28 -7.31 -16.60
CA ALA A 171 -2.24 -6.48 -17.19
C ALA A 171 -1.25 -5.89 -16.18
N PHE A 172 -1.57 -5.84 -14.90
CA PHE A 172 -0.82 -5.13 -13.86
C PHE A 172 -0.09 -6.05 -12.87
N GLY A 173 -0.42 -7.33 -12.85
CA GLY A 173 0.05 -8.27 -11.83
C GLY A 173 1.56 -8.51 -11.80
N THR A 174 2.30 -8.15 -12.86
CA THR A 174 3.76 -8.28 -12.94
C THR A 174 4.51 -6.97 -12.69
N THR A 175 3.81 -5.85 -12.63
CA THR A 175 4.41 -4.51 -12.49
C THR A 175 4.00 -3.82 -11.20
N ASN A 176 2.70 -3.81 -10.89
CA ASN A 176 2.13 -3.05 -9.80
C ASN A 176 1.93 -3.93 -8.55
N PRO A 177 2.44 -3.52 -7.37
CA PRO A 177 2.06 -4.15 -6.12
C PRO A 177 0.54 -4.02 -5.88
N LEU A 178 -0.08 -5.06 -5.34
CA LEU A 178 -1.51 -5.06 -5.02
C LEU A 178 -1.76 -4.72 -3.55
N TRP A 179 -2.65 -3.79 -3.31
CA TRP A 179 -3.26 -3.54 -2.01
C TRP A 179 -4.74 -3.90 -2.12
N ILE A 180 -5.10 -5.05 -1.57
CA ILE A 180 -6.46 -5.59 -1.72
C ILE A 180 -7.31 -5.32 -0.48
N ALA A 181 -8.52 -4.83 -0.66
CA ALA A 181 -9.50 -4.71 0.40
C ALA A 181 -10.43 -5.93 0.40
N ILE A 182 -10.34 -6.71 1.47
CA ILE A 182 -11.20 -7.89 1.73
C ILE A 182 -11.39 -7.99 3.24
N TYR A 183 -12.56 -7.61 3.74
CA TYR A 183 -12.89 -7.61 5.16
C TYR A 183 -13.31 -9.01 5.62
N SER A 184 -12.30 -9.83 5.89
CA SER A 184 -12.49 -11.21 6.29
C SER A 184 -11.30 -11.74 7.11
N SER A 185 -11.33 -13.00 7.50
CA SER A 185 -10.22 -13.66 8.21
C SER A 185 -9.11 -14.18 7.27
N ALA A 186 -9.27 -14.06 5.95
CA ALA A 186 -8.30 -14.51 4.95
C ALA A 186 -8.48 -13.71 3.66
N VAL A 187 -7.39 -13.52 2.93
CA VAL A 187 -7.35 -12.71 1.69
C VAL A 187 -8.28 -13.22 0.59
N GLY A 188 -8.54 -14.53 0.52
CA GLY A 188 -9.44 -15.10 -0.49
C GLY A 188 -8.88 -15.05 -1.91
N THR A 189 -9.78 -14.86 -2.90
CA THR A 189 -9.40 -14.84 -4.32
C THR A 189 -8.94 -13.46 -4.73
N LEU A 190 -7.74 -13.38 -5.30
CA LEU A 190 -7.17 -12.14 -5.83
C LEU A 190 -7.64 -11.88 -7.27
N PRO A 191 -7.58 -10.61 -7.73
CA PRO A 191 -7.75 -10.27 -9.14
C PRO A 191 -6.74 -10.96 -10.04
N ALA A 192 -7.09 -11.18 -11.31
CA ALA A 192 -6.21 -11.85 -12.27
C ALA A 192 -4.87 -11.12 -12.43
N GLY A 193 -3.80 -11.91 -12.64
CA GLY A 193 -2.44 -11.43 -12.80
C GLY A 193 -1.62 -11.38 -11.52
N TRP A 194 -2.23 -11.13 -10.37
CA TRP A 194 -1.54 -11.16 -9.08
C TRP A 194 -1.55 -12.57 -8.47
N GLN A 195 -0.39 -13.05 -8.07
CA GLN A 195 -0.23 -14.34 -7.37
C GLN A 195 -0.32 -14.18 -5.84
N TYR A 196 -0.08 -12.98 -5.36
CA TYR A 196 -0.15 -12.57 -3.94
C TYR A 196 -0.46 -11.07 -3.88
N GLU A 197 -1.03 -10.66 -2.77
CA GLU A 197 -1.15 -9.26 -2.40
C GLU A 197 0.17 -8.76 -1.82
N THR A 198 0.41 -7.48 -1.90
CA THR A 198 1.51 -6.79 -1.19
C THR A 198 1.00 -6.23 0.12
N PHE A 199 -0.20 -5.64 0.09
CA PHE A 199 -0.92 -5.16 1.25
C PHE A 199 -2.34 -5.71 1.26
N TRP A 200 -2.86 -5.94 2.44
CA TRP A 200 -4.22 -6.40 2.66
C TRP A 200 -4.91 -5.50 3.69
N GLN A 201 -5.90 -4.72 3.23
CA GLN A 201 -6.83 -4.03 4.11
C GLN A 201 -7.89 -5.04 4.55
N TYR A 202 -7.80 -5.49 5.79
CA TYR A 202 -8.62 -6.60 6.30
C TYR A 202 -9.81 -6.13 7.15
N ALA A 203 -9.85 -4.85 7.54
CA ALA A 203 -10.95 -4.25 8.27
C ALA A 203 -11.00 -2.74 8.04
N ASP A 204 -12.22 -2.19 8.04
CA ASP A 204 -12.55 -0.76 7.92
C ASP A 204 -12.59 -0.05 9.28
N SER A 205 -12.12 -0.69 10.32
CA SER A 205 -12.10 -0.18 11.68
C SER A 205 -11.20 -1.03 12.57
N GLY A 206 -10.78 -0.49 13.71
CA GLY A 206 -9.92 -1.21 14.65
C GLY A 206 -9.56 -0.41 15.89
N THR A 207 -8.49 -0.83 16.57
CA THR A 207 -7.97 -0.15 17.77
C THR A 207 -7.30 1.18 17.42
N ASN A 208 -6.74 1.29 16.23
CA ASN A 208 -6.09 2.50 15.71
C ASN A 208 -7.08 3.31 14.84
N PRO A 209 -6.84 4.60 14.64
CA PRO A 209 -7.62 5.39 13.69
C PRO A 209 -7.41 4.91 12.26
N GLY A 210 -8.47 5.01 11.45
CA GLY A 210 -8.48 4.57 10.04
C GLY A 210 -8.70 3.07 9.90
N ASP A 211 -8.35 2.54 8.75
CA ASP A 211 -8.55 1.15 8.37
C ASP A 211 -7.31 0.33 8.73
N ALA A 212 -7.47 -0.98 8.77
CA ALA A 212 -6.44 -1.88 9.29
C ALA A 212 -5.81 -2.71 8.16
N ASP A 213 -4.47 -2.68 8.07
CA ASP A 213 -3.69 -3.27 7.01
C ASP A 213 -2.65 -4.27 7.50
N LEU A 214 -2.31 -5.21 6.62
CA LEU A 214 -1.16 -6.10 6.77
C LEU A 214 -0.26 -6.00 5.54
N PHE A 215 1.05 -6.01 5.75
CA PHE A 215 2.03 -6.18 4.68
C PHE A 215 2.36 -7.66 4.52
N ASN A 216 2.25 -8.21 3.32
CA ASN A 216 2.58 -9.62 3.03
C ASN A 216 4.09 -9.84 2.98
N GLY A 217 4.70 -9.92 4.15
CA GLY A 217 6.13 -10.10 4.30
C GLY A 217 6.60 -9.87 5.74
N ASP A 218 7.86 -9.53 5.89
CA ASP A 218 8.48 -9.15 7.16
C ASP A 218 8.91 -7.67 7.14
N ALA A 219 9.35 -7.16 8.28
CA ALA A 219 9.81 -5.77 8.41
C ALA A 219 10.98 -5.45 7.47
N ALA A 220 11.85 -6.43 7.17
CA ALA A 220 12.94 -6.24 6.22
C ALA A 220 12.42 -6.12 4.78
N GLY A 221 11.37 -6.87 4.43
CA GLY A 221 10.67 -6.76 3.14
C GLY A 221 10.01 -5.40 2.97
N LEU A 222 9.32 -4.91 4.00
CA LEU A 222 8.71 -3.58 4.00
C LEU A 222 9.78 -2.47 3.83
N SER A 223 10.90 -2.58 4.54
CA SER A 223 12.02 -1.63 4.40
C SER A 223 12.64 -1.68 2.99
N ARG A 224 12.81 -2.88 2.40
CA ARG A 224 13.28 -3.00 1.00
C ARG A 224 12.31 -2.35 0.03
N MET A 225 11.01 -2.51 0.21
CA MET A 225 10.02 -1.84 -0.64
C MET A 225 10.17 -0.32 -0.59
N ALA A 226 10.39 0.25 0.59
CA ALA A 226 10.64 1.69 0.76
C ALA A 226 12.00 2.13 0.21
N LEU A 227 13.01 1.25 0.17
CA LEU A 227 14.31 1.50 -0.45
C LEU A 227 14.32 1.31 -1.98
N GLY A 228 13.31 0.64 -2.53
CA GLY A 228 13.26 0.33 -3.96
C GLY A 228 14.12 -0.85 -4.40
N SER A 229 14.44 -1.77 -3.48
CA SER A 229 15.34 -2.92 -3.71
C SER A 229 14.64 -4.26 -3.48
#